data_5ff0530967d4cb4efc864af6ec067a4a
#
_entry.id   5ff0530967d4cb4efc864af6ec067a4a
#
_cell.length_a   1.000
_cell.length_b   1.000
_cell.length_c   1.000
_cell.angle_alpha   90.00
_cell.angle_beta   90.00
_cell.angle_gamma   90.00
#
_symmetry.space_group_name_H-M   'P 1'
#
loop_
_entity.id
_entity.type
_entity.pdbx_description
1 polymer ?
#
loop_
_entity_poly.entity_id
_entity_poly.type
_entity_poly.pdbx_seq_one_letter_code
_entity_poly.pdbx_strand_id
1 'polypeptide(L)'
;ATGGYVQQATGQASFTMYSGCGSPACGKAASGFTAAINQLAFGSAPGLGAGDACGRCFALTGNHDPYSPNYTGPFGQTIVVKVTDLCPVQGNQEFCGQTTSNPTNQHGMPFHFNICEDTGGSAKFFPSGHGALTGTFTEVSCSQWSGSDGGQLWNGACLSGETAPNWPSTACGNKGTAPS
;
A
#
# COMPACT_ATOMS: atom_id res chain seq x y z
N ALA A 1 -13.48 -0.90 -11.12
CA ALA A 1 -12.97 0.43 -10.85
C ALA A 1 -12.50 1.08 -12.14
N THR A 2 -12.57 2.39 -12.20
CA THR A 2 -12.27 3.18 -13.39
C THR A 2 -11.60 4.49 -12.97
N GLY A 3 -11.54 5.47 -13.86
CA GLY A 3 -11.11 6.81 -13.49
C GLY A 3 -9.59 7.04 -13.43
N GLY A 4 -8.80 6.14 -13.99
CA GLY A 4 -7.35 6.31 -14.07
C GLY A 4 -6.57 5.83 -12.84
N TYR A 5 -7.24 5.33 -11.82
CA TYR A 5 -6.55 4.68 -10.71
C TYR A 5 -5.85 3.40 -11.19
N VAL A 6 -4.64 3.17 -10.69
CA VAL A 6 -3.77 2.10 -11.19
C VAL A 6 -3.48 1.10 -10.06
N GLN A 7 -3.83 -0.15 -10.31
CA GLN A 7 -3.53 -1.28 -9.44
C GLN A 7 -2.90 -2.38 -10.29
N GLN A 8 -1.85 -3.01 -9.79
CA GLN A 8 -1.19 -4.12 -10.47
C GLN A 8 -0.96 -5.27 -9.49
N ALA A 9 -0.89 -6.49 -10.02
CA ALA A 9 -0.67 -7.68 -9.21
C ALA A 9 0.77 -7.78 -8.68
N THR A 10 1.74 -7.27 -9.43
CA THR A 10 3.15 -7.32 -9.05
C THR A 10 3.89 -6.15 -9.67
N GLY A 11 5.00 -5.77 -9.08
CA GLY A 11 5.82 -4.69 -9.60
C GLY A 11 6.87 -4.22 -8.62
N GLN A 12 7.46 -3.07 -8.95
CA GLN A 12 8.44 -2.40 -8.10
C GLN A 12 7.76 -1.39 -7.19
N ALA A 13 8.33 -1.24 -5.99
CA ALA A 13 7.81 -0.31 -5.02
C ALA A 13 8.93 0.26 -4.15
N SER A 14 8.67 1.41 -3.55
CA SER A 14 9.42 1.94 -2.42
C SER A 14 8.66 1.66 -1.14
N PHE A 15 9.38 1.69 -0.01
CA PHE A 15 8.82 1.34 1.30
C PHE A 15 9.35 2.30 2.35
N THR A 16 8.45 2.83 3.16
CA THR A 16 8.75 3.59 4.37
C THR A 16 7.87 3.10 5.51
N MET A 17 7.94 3.72 6.68
CA MET A 17 7.14 3.35 7.83
C MET A 17 6.42 4.58 8.41
N TYR A 18 5.30 4.34 9.06
CA TYR A 18 4.56 5.40 9.76
C TYR A 18 3.89 4.83 11.00
N SER A 19 3.50 5.71 11.92
CA SER A 19 2.75 5.38 13.12
C SER A 19 1.38 6.05 13.10
N GLY A 20 0.50 5.68 14.02
CA GLY A 20 -0.85 6.24 14.09
C GLY A 20 -1.80 5.62 13.08
N CYS A 21 -1.75 4.30 12.90
CA CYS A 21 -2.55 3.57 11.90
C CYS A 21 -3.96 3.21 12.38
N GLY A 22 -4.42 3.77 13.49
CA GLY A 22 -5.68 3.36 14.11
C GLY A 22 -6.94 3.92 13.47
N SER A 23 -6.82 4.97 12.66
CA SER A 23 -7.97 5.61 11.98
C SER A 23 -7.70 5.69 10.48
N PRO A 24 -7.56 4.55 9.81
CA PRO A 24 -7.14 4.52 8.40
C PRO A 24 -8.24 4.95 7.44
N ALA A 25 -7.83 5.34 6.22
CA ALA A 25 -8.74 5.80 5.17
C ALA A 25 -9.72 4.73 4.72
N CYS A 26 -9.38 3.46 4.86
CA CYS A 26 -10.31 2.37 4.58
C CYS A 26 -11.44 2.24 5.60
N GLY A 27 -11.34 2.98 6.71
CA GLY A 27 -12.39 3.04 7.73
C GLY A 27 -12.33 1.94 8.78
N LYS A 28 -11.38 1.01 8.69
CA LYS A 28 -11.29 -0.12 9.61
C LYS A 28 -9.83 -0.49 9.85
N ALA A 29 -9.41 -0.42 11.10
CA ALA A 29 -8.10 -0.90 11.51
C ALA A 29 -8.08 -2.43 11.60
N ALA A 30 -6.90 -3.01 11.45
CA ALA A 30 -6.69 -4.44 11.54
C ALA A 30 -5.60 -4.76 12.56
N SER A 31 -5.63 -5.99 13.10
CA SER A 31 -4.62 -6.50 14.03
C SER A 31 -3.58 -7.26 13.28
N GLY A 32 -2.72 -6.99 12.65
CA GLY A 32 -1.69 -7.65 11.87
C GLY A 32 -0.91 -6.63 11.09
N PHE A 33 -0.03 -7.06 10.24
CA PHE A 33 0.77 -6.12 9.46
C PHE A 33 -0.12 -5.37 8.47
N THR A 34 -0.10 -4.05 8.52
CA THR A 34 -0.87 -3.19 7.63
C THR A 34 0.03 -2.17 6.96
N ALA A 35 -0.47 -1.58 5.89
CA ALA A 35 0.24 -0.52 5.18
C ALA A 35 -0.75 0.45 4.53
N ALA A 36 -0.27 1.68 4.32
CA ALA A 36 -0.87 2.60 3.38
C ALA A 36 -0.24 2.37 1.99
N ILE A 37 -0.99 2.61 0.93
CA ILE A 37 -0.48 2.58 -0.43
C ILE A 37 -0.61 3.97 -1.07
N ASN A 38 0.23 4.28 -2.04
CA ASN A 38 0.19 5.58 -2.72
C ASN A 38 -1.19 5.84 -3.37
N GLN A 39 -1.58 7.10 -3.41
CA GLN A 39 -2.93 7.52 -3.79
C GLN A 39 -3.36 7.00 -5.17
N LEU A 40 -2.47 7.02 -6.16
CA LEU A 40 -2.81 6.56 -7.51
C LEU A 40 -3.25 5.09 -7.52
N ALA A 41 -2.64 4.25 -6.69
CA ALA A 41 -3.01 2.83 -6.57
C ALA A 41 -4.13 2.60 -5.57
N PHE A 42 -4.31 3.50 -4.62
CA PHE A 42 -5.32 3.33 -3.56
C PHE A 42 -6.75 3.26 -4.10
N GLY A 43 -7.07 4.09 -5.08
CA GLY A 43 -8.39 4.09 -5.71
C GLY A 43 -9.39 5.04 -5.07
N SER A 44 -8.95 5.96 -4.21
CA SER A 44 -9.80 6.99 -3.62
C SER A 44 -8.98 8.24 -3.32
N ALA A 45 -9.60 9.40 -3.45
CA ALA A 45 -8.97 10.67 -3.08
C ALA A 45 -9.06 10.88 -1.56
N PRO A 46 -8.16 11.71 -0.97
CA PRO A 46 -8.21 12.02 0.46
C PRO A 46 -9.59 12.55 0.89
N GLY A 47 -10.10 12.02 1.99
CA GLY A 47 -11.40 12.41 2.54
C GLY A 47 -12.61 11.73 1.92
N LEU A 48 -12.41 10.91 0.88
CA LEU A 48 -13.52 10.23 0.20
C LEU A 48 -13.72 8.77 0.63
N GLY A 49 -12.97 8.31 1.63
CA GLY A 49 -13.13 6.97 2.17
C GLY A 49 -12.37 5.90 1.42
N ALA A 50 -12.86 4.67 1.46
CA ALA A 50 -12.19 3.50 0.94
C ALA A 50 -12.07 3.50 -0.58
N GLY A 51 -10.99 2.91 -1.09
CA GLY A 51 -10.72 2.73 -2.51
C GLY A 51 -10.44 1.27 -2.86
N ASP A 52 -10.08 1.01 -4.11
CA ASP A 52 -9.85 -0.34 -4.65
C ASP A 52 -8.84 -1.17 -3.86
N ALA A 53 -7.81 -0.52 -3.34
CA ALA A 53 -6.74 -1.24 -2.65
C ALA A 53 -7.13 -1.69 -1.24
N CYS A 54 -8.21 -1.15 -0.67
CA CYS A 54 -8.60 -1.47 0.69
C CYS A 54 -8.88 -2.95 0.87
N GLY A 55 -8.26 -3.56 1.88
CA GLY A 55 -8.45 -4.95 2.22
C GLY A 55 -7.67 -5.95 1.36
N ARG A 56 -6.90 -5.48 0.38
CA ARG A 56 -6.02 -6.34 -0.42
C ARG A 56 -4.72 -6.61 0.33
N CYS A 57 -4.16 -7.79 0.11
CA CYS A 57 -2.94 -8.23 0.78
C CYS A 57 -1.80 -8.34 -0.22
N PHE A 58 -0.61 -7.93 0.22
CA PHE A 58 0.58 -7.87 -0.62
C PHE A 58 1.79 -8.45 0.12
N ALA A 59 2.58 -9.26 -0.57
CA ALA A 59 3.90 -9.68 -0.11
C ALA A 59 4.92 -8.64 -0.55
N LEU A 60 5.68 -8.12 0.41
CA LEU A 60 6.63 -7.04 0.19
C LEU A 60 8.06 -7.53 0.45
N THR A 61 8.98 -7.20 -0.47
CA THR A 61 10.40 -7.56 -0.35
C THR A 61 11.25 -6.32 -0.60
N GLY A 62 12.09 -5.95 0.40
CA GLY A 62 13.08 -4.90 0.25
C GLY A 62 14.41 -5.48 -0.21
N ASN A 63 15.06 -4.85 -1.17
CA ASN A 63 16.33 -5.34 -1.72
C ASN A 63 17.34 -4.24 -2.04
N HIS A 64 17.02 -2.99 -1.73
CA HIS A 64 17.91 -1.86 -1.98
C HIS A 64 17.56 -0.70 -1.05
N ASP A 65 18.58 0.05 -0.61
CA ASP A 65 18.39 1.29 0.14
C ASP A 65 18.77 2.47 -0.76
N PRO A 66 17.80 3.30 -1.17
CA PRO A 66 18.07 4.41 -2.09
C PRO A 66 18.92 5.53 -1.47
N TYR A 67 19.00 5.60 -0.14
CA TYR A 67 19.84 6.58 0.56
C TYR A 67 21.22 6.04 0.95
N SER A 68 21.40 4.73 0.82
CA SER A 68 22.67 4.05 1.12
C SER A 68 22.98 3.05 0.01
N PRO A 69 23.31 3.53 -1.20
CA PRO A 69 23.41 2.65 -2.38
C PRO A 69 24.50 1.58 -2.27
N ASN A 70 25.46 1.74 -1.36
CA ASN A 70 26.52 0.74 -1.13
C ASN A 70 26.10 -0.33 -0.11
N TYR A 71 24.93 -0.19 0.52
CA TYR A 71 24.43 -1.19 1.46
C TYR A 71 23.94 -2.43 0.69
N THR A 72 24.53 -3.57 1.00
CA THR A 72 24.24 -4.84 0.31
C THR A 72 23.46 -5.83 1.18
N GLY A 73 23.00 -5.41 2.35
CA GLY A 73 22.26 -6.28 3.26
C GLY A 73 23.06 -6.61 4.54
N PRO A 74 22.48 -7.43 5.43
CA PRO A 74 21.21 -8.15 5.20
C PRO A 74 20.01 -7.22 5.16
N PHE A 75 19.07 -7.56 4.28
CA PHE A 75 17.75 -6.92 4.26
C PHE A 75 16.81 -7.68 5.20
N GLY A 76 15.68 -7.05 5.54
CA GLY A 76 14.69 -7.66 6.42
C GLY A 76 13.92 -8.81 5.74
N GLN A 77 12.92 -9.30 6.45
CA GLN A 77 12.08 -10.38 5.97
C GLN A 77 11.10 -9.88 4.91
N THR A 78 10.71 -10.75 3.99
CA THR A 78 9.50 -10.56 3.20
C THR A 78 8.31 -10.64 4.16
N ILE A 79 7.43 -9.65 4.10
CA ILE A 79 6.24 -9.63 4.95
C ILE A 79 4.98 -9.56 4.08
N VAL A 80 3.86 -10.03 4.62
CA VAL A 80 2.55 -9.84 4.00
C VAL A 80 1.79 -8.79 4.79
N VAL A 81 1.33 -7.75 4.10
CA VAL A 81 0.56 -6.65 4.69
C VAL A 81 -0.83 -6.60 4.08
N LYS A 82 -1.80 -6.10 4.84
CA LYS A 82 -3.10 -5.71 4.32
C LYS A 82 -3.13 -4.19 4.15
N VAL A 83 -3.59 -3.71 3.01
CA VAL A 83 -3.76 -2.27 2.79
C VAL A 83 -4.99 -1.79 3.55
N THR A 84 -4.79 -0.82 4.43
CA THR A 84 -5.82 -0.22 5.27
C THR A 84 -5.91 1.28 5.09
N ASP A 85 -4.93 1.91 4.41
CA ASP A 85 -4.79 3.35 4.45
C ASP A 85 -4.23 3.90 3.14
N LEU A 86 -4.33 5.20 3.01
CA LEU A 86 -3.95 6.00 1.84
C LEU A 86 -2.72 6.83 2.18
N CYS A 87 -1.70 6.79 1.31
CA CYS A 87 -0.61 7.75 1.33
C CYS A 87 -0.90 8.82 0.26
N PRO A 88 -1.35 10.03 0.64
CA PRO A 88 -1.77 11.03 -0.32
C PRO A 88 -0.58 11.68 -1.02
N VAL A 89 -0.82 12.16 -2.25
CA VAL A 89 0.19 12.91 -3.02
C VAL A 89 0.60 14.17 -2.27
N GLN A 90 -0.39 14.92 -1.76
CA GLN A 90 -0.13 16.17 -1.05
C GLN A 90 0.60 15.90 0.27
N GLY A 91 1.78 16.51 0.42
CA GLY A 91 2.59 16.35 1.62
C GLY A 91 3.50 15.11 1.61
N ASN A 92 3.42 14.24 0.58
CA ASN A 92 4.19 13.00 0.50
C ASN A 92 4.77 12.79 -0.90
N GLN A 93 5.21 13.85 -1.56
CA GLN A 93 5.57 13.80 -2.97
C GLN A 93 6.82 12.99 -3.25
N GLU A 94 7.72 12.88 -2.30
CA GLU A 94 8.93 12.07 -2.48
C GLU A 94 8.60 10.61 -2.78
N PHE A 95 7.69 10.02 -2.02
CA PHE A 95 7.36 8.59 -2.10
C PHE A 95 5.99 8.31 -2.70
N CYS A 96 5.00 9.16 -2.45
CA CYS A 96 3.60 8.93 -2.84
C CYS A 96 3.11 9.91 -3.91
N GLY A 97 4.03 10.55 -4.63
CA GLY A 97 3.73 11.57 -5.63
C GLY A 97 3.27 11.03 -6.98
N GLN A 98 3.02 9.74 -7.12
CA GLN A 98 2.58 9.14 -8.37
C GLN A 98 1.22 9.70 -8.81
N THR A 99 1.18 10.16 -10.06
CA THR A 99 -0.03 10.69 -10.69
C THR A 99 -0.19 10.10 -12.09
N THR A 100 -1.32 10.33 -12.73
CA THR A 100 -1.53 9.86 -14.11
C THR A 100 -0.56 10.50 -15.09
N SER A 101 -0.18 11.77 -14.86
CA SER A 101 0.78 12.49 -15.72
C SER A 101 2.23 12.21 -15.35
N ASN A 102 2.49 11.76 -14.13
CA ASN A 102 3.83 11.43 -13.65
C ASN A 102 3.74 10.16 -12.77
N PRO A 103 3.76 8.97 -13.38
CA PRO A 103 3.37 7.73 -12.69
C PRO A 103 4.41 7.15 -11.75
N THR A 104 5.60 7.74 -11.65
CA THR A 104 6.63 7.28 -10.71
C THR A 104 6.94 8.36 -9.68
N ASN A 105 7.36 7.93 -8.49
CA ASN A 105 7.81 8.87 -7.45
C ASN A 105 9.25 9.34 -7.72
N GLN A 106 9.82 10.11 -6.78
CA GLN A 106 11.18 10.68 -6.94
C GLN A 106 12.28 9.61 -6.91
N HIS A 107 11.95 8.37 -6.53
CA HIS A 107 12.86 7.23 -6.56
C HIS A 107 12.60 6.32 -7.78
N GLY A 108 11.80 6.76 -8.73
CA GLY A 108 11.50 6.01 -9.94
C GLY A 108 10.53 4.84 -9.74
N MET A 109 9.85 4.77 -8.60
CA MET A 109 8.97 3.65 -8.27
C MET A 109 7.51 3.98 -8.58
N PRO A 110 6.80 3.07 -9.28
CA PRO A 110 5.39 3.28 -9.60
C PRO A 110 4.46 3.05 -8.41
N PHE A 111 4.93 2.39 -7.37
CA PHE A 111 4.14 2.10 -6.16
C PHE A 111 4.94 2.43 -4.91
N HIS A 112 4.22 2.72 -3.84
CA HIS A 112 4.81 2.93 -2.52
C HIS A 112 3.92 2.31 -1.45
N PHE A 113 4.54 1.59 -0.51
CA PHE A 113 3.86 1.08 0.68
C PHE A 113 4.48 1.73 1.91
N ASN A 114 3.65 2.37 2.71
CA ASN A 114 4.03 2.96 3.99
C ASN A 114 3.59 1.99 5.08
N ILE A 115 4.54 1.29 5.66
CA ILE A 115 4.27 0.15 6.56
C ILE A 115 3.98 0.66 7.96
N CYS A 116 2.88 0.19 8.55
CA CYS A 116 2.47 0.59 9.88
C CYS A 116 3.44 0.04 10.94
N GLU A 117 3.99 0.94 11.78
CA GLU A 117 4.85 0.55 12.90
C GLU A 117 4.06 -0.06 14.04
N ASP A 118 2.82 0.42 14.25
CA ASP A 118 2.02 0.06 15.43
C ASP A 118 1.67 -1.42 15.48
N THR A 119 1.64 -2.09 14.31
CA THR A 119 1.33 -3.52 14.21
C THR A 119 2.56 -4.40 14.03
N GLY A 120 3.76 -3.83 14.07
CA GLY A 120 5.02 -4.57 14.11
C GLY A 120 5.64 -4.92 12.77
N GLY A 121 5.01 -4.57 11.65
CA GLY A 121 5.51 -4.92 10.31
C GLY A 121 6.84 -4.26 9.98
N SER A 122 7.02 -3.00 10.36
CA SER A 122 8.25 -2.27 10.06
C SER A 122 9.47 -2.88 10.74
N ALA A 123 9.33 -3.39 11.97
CA ALA A 123 10.43 -4.00 12.72
C ALA A 123 10.96 -5.27 12.05
N LYS A 124 10.10 -5.99 11.32
CA LYS A 124 10.52 -7.20 10.60
C LYS A 124 11.05 -6.89 9.19
N PHE A 125 10.56 -5.83 8.59
CA PHE A 125 10.85 -5.49 7.20
C PHE A 125 12.14 -4.67 7.05
N PHE A 126 12.34 -3.66 7.89
CA PHE A 126 13.46 -2.74 7.76
C PHE A 126 14.65 -3.18 8.62
N PRO A 127 15.86 -3.29 8.03
CA PRO A 127 17.06 -3.40 8.81
C PRO A 127 17.26 -2.16 9.70
N SER A 128 17.92 -2.31 10.83
CA SER A 128 18.24 -1.19 11.71
C SER A 128 19.03 -0.11 10.95
N GLY A 129 18.57 1.13 11.03
CA GLY A 129 19.20 2.27 10.35
C GLY A 129 18.83 2.41 8.88
N HIS A 130 17.91 1.57 8.34
CA HIS A 130 17.52 1.58 6.95
C HIS A 130 16.00 1.62 6.83
N GLY A 131 15.41 2.75 7.20
CA GLY A 131 13.96 2.94 7.27
C GLY A 131 13.28 3.33 5.94
N ALA A 132 14.02 3.36 4.84
CA ALA A 132 13.49 3.57 3.51
C ALA A 132 14.18 2.59 2.56
N LEU A 133 13.38 1.78 1.87
CA LEU A 133 13.90 0.77 0.94
C LEU A 133 13.13 0.83 -0.37
N THR A 134 13.72 0.25 -1.40
CA THR A 134 13.03 -0.12 -2.63
C THR A 134 13.10 -1.63 -2.82
N GLY A 135 12.21 -2.17 -3.65
CA GLY A 135 12.14 -3.59 -3.92
C GLY A 135 10.91 -3.94 -4.74
N THR A 136 10.26 -5.03 -4.38
CA THR A 136 9.15 -5.59 -5.15
C THR A 136 7.93 -5.86 -4.28
N PHE A 137 6.77 -5.93 -4.92
CA PHE A 137 5.54 -6.35 -4.28
C PHE A 137 4.80 -7.34 -5.17
N THR A 138 3.98 -8.19 -4.54
CA THR A 138 3.08 -9.10 -5.23
C THR A 138 1.78 -9.19 -4.44
N GLU A 139 0.64 -9.01 -5.09
CA GLU A 139 -0.65 -9.25 -4.43
C GLU A 139 -0.79 -10.74 -4.17
N VAL A 140 -1.20 -11.08 -2.94
CA VAL A 140 -1.41 -12.47 -2.50
C VAL A 140 -2.78 -12.61 -1.87
N SER A 141 -3.26 -13.84 -1.77
CA SER A 141 -4.47 -14.11 -1.00
C SER A 141 -4.28 -13.67 0.46
N CYS A 142 -5.29 -13.05 1.04
CA CYS A 142 -5.25 -12.66 2.45
C CYS A 142 -5.24 -13.88 3.40
N SER A 143 -5.39 -15.09 2.88
CA SER A 143 -5.11 -16.31 3.65
C SER A 143 -3.65 -16.42 4.07
N GLN A 144 -2.74 -15.73 3.38
CA GLN A 144 -1.32 -15.65 3.74
C GLN A 144 -1.02 -14.54 4.76
N TRP A 145 -2.01 -13.71 5.07
CA TRP A 145 -1.88 -12.63 6.04
C TRP A 145 -2.30 -13.14 7.43
N SER A 146 -1.51 -12.80 8.46
CA SER A 146 -1.71 -13.34 9.81
C SER A 146 -2.50 -12.41 10.73
N GLY A 147 -3.23 -11.45 10.19
CA GLY A 147 -4.02 -10.52 10.97
C GLY A 147 -5.48 -10.95 11.15
N SER A 148 -6.27 -10.06 11.74
CA SER A 148 -7.67 -10.31 12.06
C SER A 148 -8.51 -9.05 11.77
N ASP A 149 -9.43 -9.15 10.82
CA ASP A 149 -10.41 -8.11 10.48
C ASP A 149 -11.59 -8.64 9.66
N GLY A 150 -11.72 -9.96 9.56
CA GLY A 150 -12.71 -10.60 8.70
C GLY A 150 -12.16 -11.15 7.39
N GLY A 151 -10.87 -10.92 7.06
CA GLY A 151 -10.11 -11.70 6.08
C GLY A 151 -10.36 -11.44 4.60
N GLN A 152 -11.36 -10.68 4.23
CA GLN A 152 -11.71 -10.37 2.84
C GLN A 152 -11.57 -8.87 2.56
N LEU A 153 -11.87 -8.46 1.34
CA LEU A 153 -12.01 -7.05 1.02
C LEU A 153 -13.12 -6.45 1.88
N TRP A 154 -12.91 -5.25 2.38
CA TRP A 154 -13.88 -4.61 3.25
C TRP A 154 -15.04 -4.03 2.45
N ASN A 155 -16.26 -4.14 3.00
CA ASN A 155 -17.46 -3.62 2.36
C ASN A 155 -17.37 -2.12 2.08
N GLY A 156 -16.60 -1.38 2.86
CA GLY A 156 -16.40 0.04 2.62
C GLY A 156 -15.71 0.38 1.31
N ALA A 157 -15.00 -0.57 0.70
CA ALA A 157 -14.41 -0.39 -0.63
C ALA A 157 -15.41 -0.54 -1.76
N CYS A 158 -16.57 -1.15 -1.49
CA CYS A 158 -17.59 -1.45 -2.49
C CYS A 158 -18.85 -0.66 -2.25
N LEU A 159 -19.58 -0.35 -3.33
CA LEU A 159 -20.96 0.11 -3.23
C LEU A 159 -21.88 -1.08 -2.95
N SER A 160 -23.10 -0.78 -2.49
CA SER A 160 -24.09 -1.83 -2.25
C SER A 160 -24.33 -2.64 -3.52
N GLY A 161 -24.23 -3.96 -3.42
CA GLY A 161 -24.41 -4.88 -4.52
C GLY A 161 -23.17 -5.15 -5.36
N GLU A 162 -22.05 -4.44 -5.13
CA GLU A 162 -20.78 -4.72 -5.77
C GLU A 162 -19.97 -5.74 -4.98
N THR A 163 -19.10 -6.46 -5.68
CA THR A 163 -18.09 -7.34 -5.07
C THR A 163 -16.73 -7.01 -5.67
N ALA A 164 -15.68 -7.09 -4.85
CA ALA A 164 -14.32 -6.86 -5.29
C ALA A 164 -13.46 -8.07 -4.97
N PRO A 165 -13.45 -9.08 -5.84
CA PRO A 165 -12.47 -10.16 -5.70
C PRO A 165 -11.06 -9.61 -5.86
N ASN A 166 -10.07 -10.38 -5.43
CA ASN A 166 -8.68 -10.01 -5.58
C ASN A 166 -8.30 -9.81 -7.06
N TRP A 167 -7.13 -9.23 -7.29
CA TRP A 167 -6.62 -9.05 -8.63
C TRP A 167 -6.91 -10.27 -9.53
N PRO A 168 -7.31 -10.07 -10.80
CA PRO A 168 -7.24 -8.79 -11.53
C PRO A 168 -8.48 -7.89 -11.41
N SER A 169 -9.43 -8.18 -10.55
CA SER A 169 -10.63 -7.35 -10.44
C SER A 169 -10.32 -6.01 -9.78
N THR A 170 -10.89 -4.96 -10.36
CA THR A 170 -10.87 -3.62 -9.80
C THR A 170 -12.30 -3.10 -9.62
N ALA A 171 -13.22 -4.01 -9.26
CA ALA A 171 -14.66 -3.74 -9.30
C ALA A 171 -15.12 -2.70 -8.29
N CYS A 172 -14.45 -2.56 -7.16
CA CYS A 172 -14.86 -1.60 -6.12
C CYS A 172 -13.82 -0.51 -5.95
N GLY A 173 -14.21 0.62 -5.42
CA GLY A 173 -13.28 1.71 -5.14
C GLY A 173 -13.41 2.88 -6.11
N ASN A 174 -12.30 3.47 -6.51
CA ASN A 174 -12.23 4.67 -7.37
C ASN A 174 -13.15 5.80 -6.87
N LYS A 175 -13.01 6.15 -5.62
CA LYS A 175 -13.73 7.28 -5.01
C LYS A 175 -13.00 8.58 -5.36
N GLY A 176 -13.63 9.38 -6.19
CA GLY A 176 -13.06 10.64 -6.63
C GLY A 176 -12.23 10.52 -7.89
N THR A 177 -11.39 11.49 -8.14
CA THR A 177 -10.56 11.60 -9.35
C THR A 177 -9.13 11.16 -9.04
N ALA A 178 -8.53 10.40 -9.96
CA ALA A 178 -7.12 10.05 -9.85
C ALA A 178 -6.25 11.32 -9.86
N PRO A 179 -5.17 11.38 -9.09
CA PRO A 179 -4.28 12.53 -9.10
C PRO A 179 -3.60 12.64 -10.48
N SER A 180 -3.53 13.85 -10.98
CA SER A 180 -3.00 14.13 -12.32
C SER A 180 -1.76 15.03 -12.31
#